data_39f35654da0e0b080452b451ee057fd3
#
_entry.id   39f35654da0e0b080452b451ee057fd3
#
_cell.length_a   1.000
_cell.length_b   1.000
_cell.length_c   1.000
_cell.angle_alpha   90.00
_cell.angle_beta   90.00
_cell.angle_gamma   90.00
#
_symmetry.space_group_name_H-M   'P 1'
#
loop_
_entity.id
_entity.type
_entity.pdbx_description
1 polymer ?
#
loop_
_entity_poly.entity_id
_entity_poly.type
_entity_poly.pdbx_seq_one_letter_code
_entity_poly.pdbx_strand_id
1 'polypeptide(L)'
;SNGVPELGMVHVPVSGMNYLGQVGTGAWKVNPEGELQEISVPRFSKGQSAVRVVASRNHRGELVDKLIIAMLSNGHILLEGVPGLAKTLAISTLAKTFDAKFNRLQFTPDLLPADIIGTQIYSPKNEKFSIKKGPIFANFILADEINRAPAKVQSALLEAMQERQVTIGGESFILDKPFLVMATQNPVEQEGTYPLPEAQVDRFMLKVIIDYPKKEEEKIIMRNNLAKTFPAANAILKPKDILRARDLVKEIYMDEKIEQYIIDIVFATRYPEEYGLNKLKNMISFGASPRASINLAAACKAYAFIKRRGYVIPEDVRALCHDVLRHRIGVTYEAEAENINSEEIISDILNTVEIP
;
A
#
# COMPACT_ATOMS: atom_id res chain seq x y z
N SER A 1 -29.92 33.83 16.82
CA SER A 1 -28.70 33.32 16.23
C SER A 1 -29.01 32.76 14.86
N ASN A 2 -28.29 33.13 13.82
CA ASN A 2 -28.55 32.78 12.40
C ASN A 2 -28.13 31.36 12.02
N GLY A 3 -28.31 30.37 12.92
CA GLY A 3 -27.97 28.98 12.63
C GLY A 3 -26.47 28.62 12.61
N VAL A 4 -25.59 29.56 12.98
CA VAL A 4 -24.16 29.32 13.10
C VAL A 4 -23.87 28.92 14.57
N PRO A 5 -23.29 27.74 14.82
CA PRO A 5 -22.95 27.33 16.20
C PRO A 5 -21.86 28.25 16.78
N GLU A 6 -22.17 28.89 17.90
CA GLU A 6 -21.25 29.80 18.60
C GLU A 6 -20.40 29.07 19.66
N LEU A 7 -20.88 27.92 20.14
CA LEU A 7 -20.22 27.05 21.13
C LEU A 7 -20.31 25.60 20.71
N GLY A 8 -19.23 24.86 20.82
CA GLY A 8 -19.17 23.44 20.57
C GLY A 8 -18.45 22.68 21.69
N MET A 9 -18.97 21.51 22.06
CA MET A 9 -18.32 20.59 22.99
C MET A 9 -18.23 19.20 22.38
N VAL A 10 -17.06 18.57 22.52
CA VAL A 10 -16.82 17.17 22.12
C VAL A 10 -16.31 16.40 23.31
N HIS A 11 -17.04 15.36 23.73
CA HIS A 11 -16.60 14.41 24.76
C HIS A 11 -16.00 13.17 24.12
N VAL A 12 -14.85 12.70 24.65
CA VAL A 12 -14.18 11.46 24.24
C VAL A 12 -14.35 10.41 25.34
N PRO A 13 -15.32 9.47 25.20
CA PRO A 13 -15.69 8.56 26.29
C PRO A 13 -14.55 7.67 26.80
N VAL A 14 -13.63 7.26 25.89
CA VAL A 14 -12.53 6.32 26.20
C VAL A 14 -11.47 6.98 27.11
N SER A 15 -11.24 8.30 26.98
CA SER A 15 -10.21 9.02 27.73
C SER A 15 -10.77 9.98 28.76
N GLY A 16 -12.10 10.14 28.84
CA GLY A 16 -12.76 11.12 29.70
C GLY A 16 -12.48 12.58 29.36
N MET A 17 -11.81 12.85 28.23
CA MET A 17 -11.41 14.19 27.79
C MET A 17 -12.55 14.94 27.15
N ASN A 18 -12.69 16.21 27.49
CA ASN A 18 -13.61 17.13 26.84
C ASN A 18 -12.85 18.18 26.04
N TYR A 19 -13.40 18.53 24.88
CA TYR A 19 -12.90 19.64 24.06
C TYR A 19 -14.01 20.68 23.94
N LEU A 20 -13.71 21.91 24.28
CA LEU A 20 -14.62 23.05 24.22
C LEU A 20 -14.09 24.03 23.16
N GLY A 21 -14.98 24.59 22.36
CA GLY A 21 -14.62 25.64 21.40
C GLY A 21 -15.71 26.69 21.32
N GLN A 22 -15.32 27.97 21.37
CA GLN A 22 -16.21 29.10 21.22
C GLN A 22 -15.67 30.03 20.14
N VAL A 23 -16.54 30.40 19.21
CA VAL A 23 -16.18 31.30 18.12
C VAL A 23 -15.74 32.65 18.67
N GLY A 24 -14.55 33.11 18.29
CA GLY A 24 -13.99 34.39 18.70
C GLY A 24 -13.30 34.40 20.07
N THR A 25 -13.43 33.32 20.88
CA THR A 25 -12.84 33.25 22.22
C THR A 25 -11.69 32.27 22.32
N GLY A 26 -11.79 31.09 21.67
CA GLY A 26 -10.72 30.08 21.67
C GLY A 26 -11.22 28.64 21.74
N ALA A 27 -10.29 27.74 21.99
CA ALA A 27 -10.58 26.31 22.21
C ALA A 27 -9.77 25.78 23.40
N TRP A 28 -10.35 24.88 24.14
CA TRP A 28 -9.77 24.29 25.35
C TRP A 28 -9.96 22.77 25.38
N LYS A 29 -9.01 22.12 26.00
CA LYS A 29 -9.06 20.72 26.38
C LYS A 29 -9.23 20.63 27.88
N VAL A 30 -10.18 19.82 28.35
CA VAL A 30 -10.45 19.57 29.76
C VAL A 30 -10.13 18.12 30.06
N ASN A 31 -9.22 17.85 30.98
CA ASN A 31 -8.92 16.50 31.43
C ASN A 31 -10.01 15.93 32.36
N PRO A 32 -9.99 14.63 32.71
CA PRO A 32 -10.97 14.05 33.64
C PRO A 32 -10.97 14.70 35.03
N GLU A 33 -9.87 15.31 35.47
CA GLU A 33 -9.71 16.02 36.73
C GLU A 33 -10.26 17.44 36.69
N GLY A 34 -10.74 17.92 35.54
CA GLY A 34 -11.36 19.23 35.36
C GLY A 34 -10.38 20.38 35.03
N GLU A 35 -9.11 20.08 34.79
CA GLU A 35 -8.13 21.11 34.41
C GLU A 35 -8.31 21.55 32.96
N LEU A 36 -8.37 22.84 32.77
CA LEU A 36 -8.49 23.51 31.46
C LEU A 36 -7.12 23.81 30.89
N GLN A 37 -6.87 23.30 29.67
CA GLN A 37 -5.70 23.64 28.88
C GLN A 37 -6.16 24.33 27.59
N GLU A 38 -5.72 25.56 27.35
CA GLU A 38 -5.98 26.24 26.08
C GLU A 38 -5.26 25.51 24.95
N ILE A 39 -6.00 25.25 23.86
CA ILE A 39 -5.47 24.64 22.65
C ILE A 39 -5.64 25.61 21.49
N SER A 40 -4.56 25.84 20.75
CA SER A 40 -4.61 26.60 19.51
C SER A 40 -4.37 25.69 18.31
N VAL A 41 -5.18 25.86 17.26
CA VAL A 41 -4.86 25.25 15.97
C VAL A 41 -3.75 26.09 15.34
N PRO A 42 -2.58 25.51 15.02
CA PRO A 42 -1.52 26.27 14.37
C PRO A 42 -2.05 26.89 13.06
N ARG A 43 -1.96 28.21 12.92
CA ARG A 43 -2.24 28.87 11.64
C ARG A 43 -1.16 28.45 10.65
N PHE A 44 -1.57 27.87 9.53
CA PHE A 44 -0.64 27.53 8.46
C PHE A 44 -0.03 28.80 7.89
N SER A 45 1.27 28.97 8.06
CA SER A 45 2.05 29.98 7.33
C SER A 45 2.73 29.31 6.13
N LYS A 46 2.80 30.02 5.00
CA LYS A 46 3.58 29.58 3.83
C LYS A 46 5.04 29.39 4.26
N GLY A 47 5.47 28.14 4.43
CA GLY A 47 6.83 27.78 4.85
C GLY A 47 6.95 26.71 5.94
N GLN A 48 5.85 26.22 6.50
CA GLN A 48 5.89 25.11 7.46
C GLN A 48 6.14 23.78 6.76
N SER A 49 7.22 23.10 7.17
CA SER A 49 7.71 21.85 6.59
C SER A 49 6.97 20.58 7.08
N ALA A 50 5.91 20.69 7.87
CA ALA A 50 5.14 19.55 8.35
C ALA A 50 3.64 19.80 8.24
N VAL A 51 2.95 19.04 7.40
CA VAL A 51 1.49 19.01 7.31
C VAL A 51 0.99 17.83 8.12
N ARG A 52 0.12 18.08 9.13
CA ARG A 52 -0.59 17.02 9.82
C ARG A 52 -1.78 16.61 8.97
N VAL A 53 -1.72 15.42 8.40
CA VAL A 53 -2.88 14.79 7.76
C VAL A 53 -3.73 14.14 8.85
N VAL A 54 -4.94 14.64 9.06
CA VAL A 54 -5.93 13.98 9.91
C VAL A 54 -6.67 12.98 9.02
N ALA A 55 -6.29 11.71 9.08
CA ALA A 55 -7.06 10.62 8.50
C ALA A 55 -8.02 10.07 9.55
N SER A 56 -9.24 9.75 9.16
CA SER A 56 -10.20 9.04 10.01
C SER A 56 -9.60 7.71 10.49
N ARG A 57 -9.71 7.40 11.77
CA ARG A 57 -9.11 6.22 12.41
C ARG A 57 -9.73 4.88 11.99
N ASN A 58 -10.75 4.85 11.14
CA ASN A 58 -11.47 3.64 10.75
C ASN A 58 -11.11 3.23 9.32
N HIS A 59 -10.58 2.04 9.17
CA HIS A 59 -10.33 1.20 7.97
C HIS A 59 -9.82 1.85 6.67
N ARG A 60 -10.22 3.08 6.30
CA ARG A 60 -9.65 3.82 5.16
C ARG A 60 -8.18 4.23 5.41
N GLY A 61 -7.77 4.37 6.67
CA GLY A 61 -6.39 4.66 7.04
C GLY A 61 -5.45 3.50 6.73
N GLU A 62 -5.90 2.26 6.90
CA GLU A 62 -5.05 1.08 6.76
C GLU A 62 -4.54 0.87 5.33
N LEU A 63 -5.42 0.97 4.31
CA LEU A 63 -4.99 0.90 2.91
C LEU A 63 -4.04 2.04 2.55
N VAL A 64 -4.33 3.27 3.00
CA VAL A 64 -3.48 4.43 2.73
C VAL A 64 -2.12 4.25 3.40
N ASP A 65 -2.07 3.77 4.64
CA ASP A 65 -0.81 3.46 5.33
C ASP A 65 0.01 2.43 4.55
N LYS A 66 -0.61 1.34 4.05
CA LYS A 66 0.06 0.31 3.26
C LYS A 66 0.57 0.85 1.91
N LEU A 67 -0.18 1.73 1.25
CA LEU A 67 0.27 2.43 0.04
C LEU A 67 1.47 3.33 0.32
N ILE A 68 1.46 4.06 1.44
CA ILE A 68 2.57 4.92 1.85
C ILE A 68 3.79 4.06 2.23
N ILE A 69 3.62 2.94 2.93
CA ILE A 69 4.70 1.99 3.24
C ILE A 69 5.36 1.50 1.96
N ALA A 70 4.58 0.99 1.01
CA ALA A 70 5.12 0.52 -0.27
C ALA A 70 5.87 1.64 -1.03
N MET A 71 5.32 2.85 -1.02
CA MET A 71 5.94 4.01 -1.64
C MET A 71 7.27 4.39 -0.98
N LEU A 72 7.32 4.43 0.35
CA LEU A 72 8.53 4.78 1.12
C LEU A 72 9.59 3.69 1.05
N SER A 73 9.20 2.44 1.00
CA SER A 73 10.09 1.28 0.85
C SER A 73 10.52 1.01 -0.59
N ASN A 74 10.12 1.85 -1.55
CA ASN A 74 10.37 1.66 -2.99
C ASN A 74 9.83 0.33 -3.54
N GLY A 75 8.79 -0.23 -2.92
CA GLY A 75 8.11 -1.46 -3.31
C GLY A 75 6.93 -1.21 -4.23
N HIS A 76 6.34 -2.30 -4.72
CA HIS A 76 5.08 -2.31 -5.47
C HIS A 76 4.02 -3.04 -4.66
N ILE A 77 2.75 -2.81 -4.95
CA ILE A 77 1.65 -3.38 -4.17
C ILE A 77 0.63 -4.07 -5.07
N LEU A 78 0.18 -5.24 -4.64
CA LEU A 78 -0.93 -5.97 -5.23
C LEU A 78 -2.15 -5.83 -4.32
N LEU A 79 -3.25 -5.35 -4.87
CA LEU A 79 -4.52 -5.19 -4.18
C LEU A 79 -5.49 -6.26 -4.66
N GLU A 80 -5.87 -7.14 -3.77
CA GLU A 80 -6.87 -8.16 -4.05
C GLU A 80 -8.20 -7.80 -3.39
N GLY A 81 -9.28 -7.96 -4.11
CA GLY A 81 -10.62 -7.71 -3.58
C GLY A 81 -11.64 -7.48 -4.68
N VAL A 82 -12.90 -7.56 -4.31
CA VAL A 82 -14.03 -7.42 -5.24
C VAL A 82 -14.07 -6.05 -5.94
N PRO A 83 -14.66 -5.94 -7.10
CA PRO A 83 -14.82 -4.68 -7.81
C PRO A 83 -15.70 -3.68 -7.02
N GLY A 84 -15.55 -2.39 -7.31
CA GLY A 84 -16.41 -1.35 -6.70
C GLY A 84 -15.96 -0.78 -5.36
N LEU A 85 -14.83 -1.26 -4.77
CA LEU A 85 -14.33 -0.82 -3.45
C LEU A 85 -13.52 0.48 -3.48
N ALA A 86 -13.75 1.35 -4.46
CA ALA A 86 -13.10 2.67 -4.59
C ALA A 86 -11.55 2.64 -4.59
N LYS A 87 -10.93 1.51 -4.98
CA LYS A 87 -9.47 1.35 -5.10
C LYS A 87 -8.85 2.45 -5.96
N THR A 88 -9.42 2.66 -7.15
CA THR A 88 -8.99 3.69 -8.10
C THR A 88 -9.06 5.10 -7.50
N LEU A 89 -10.11 5.40 -6.73
CA LEU A 89 -10.27 6.71 -6.10
C LEU A 89 -9.20 6.96 -5.03
N ALA A 90 -8.92 5.98 -4.18
CA ALA A 90 -7.90 6.09 -3.14
C ALA A 90 -6.51 6.36 -3.76
N ILE A 91 -6.16 5.60 -4.80
CA ILE A 91 -4.86 5.68 -5.47
C ILE A 91 -4.71 6.99 -6.24
N SER A 92 -5.73 7.40 -7.02
CA SER A 92 -5.69 8.65 -7.77
C SER A 92 -5.66 9.88 -6.85
N THR A 93 -6.34 9.81 -5.71
CA THR A 93 -6.30 10.85 -4.68
C THR A 93 -4.92 10.96 -4.05
N LEU A 94 -4.30 9.82 -3.72
CA LEU A 94 -2.95 9.77 -3.19
C LEU A 94 -1.95 10.38 -4.20
N ALA A 95 -2.02 10.00 -5.48
CA ALA A 95 -1.14 10.53 -6.52
C ALA A 95 -1.26 12.06 -6.66
N LYS A 96 -2.48 12.60 -6.62
CA LYS A 96 -2.72 14.05 -6.65
C LYS A 96 -2.10 14.76 -5.44
N THR A 97 -2.10 14.11 -4.27
CA THR A 97 -1.51 14.68 -3.04
C THR A 97 0.01 14.86 -3.16
N PHE A 98 0.67 14.07 -4.00
CA PHE A 98 2.13 14.11 -4.21
C PHE A 98 2.57 14.87 -5.45
N ASP A 99 1.70 15.62 -6.11
CA ASP A 99 2.00 16.32 -7.39
C ASP A 99 2.76 15.42 -8.38
N ALA A 100 2.35 14.16 -8.43
CA ALA A 100 3.00 13.12 -9.20
C ALA A 100 2.16 12.72 -10.41
N LYS A 101 2.83 12.37 -11.50
CA LYS A 101 2.17 11.88 -12.71
C LYS A 101 1.54 10.51 -12.43
N PHE A 102 0.24 10.42 -12.65
CA PHE A 102 -0.55 9.20 -12.47
C PHE A 102 -1.14 8.73 -13.79
N ASN A 103 -1.03 7.43 -14.06
CA ASN A 103 -1.72 6.78 -15.17
C ASN A 103 -2.48 5.54 -14.66
N ARG A 104 -3.68 5.34 -15.21
CA ARG A 104 -4.45 4.11 -15.04
C ARG A 104 -4.38 3.29 -16.32
N LEU A 105 -4.06 2.02 -16.17
CA LEU A 105 -4.00 1.01 -17.21
C LEU A 105 -5.05 -0.05 -16.90
N GLN A 106 -6.09 -0.14 -17.73
CA GLN A 106 -7.05 -1.24 -17.66
C GLN A 106 -6.49 -2.43 -18.42
N PHE A 107 -6.30 -3.54 -17.77
CA PHE A 107 -5.82 -4.77 -18.39
C PHE A 107 -6.98 -5.52 -19.03
N THR A 108 -6.81 -5.89 -20.30
CA THR A 108 -7.82 -6.58 -21.12
C THR A 108 -7.14 -7.69 -21.93
N PRO A 109 -7.88 -8.71 -22.40
CA PRO A 109 -7.31 -9.82 -23.15
C PRO A 109 -6.63 -9.44 -24.48
N ASP A 110 -7.01 -8.32 -25.07
CA ASP A 110 -6.50 -7.79 -26.34
C ASP A 110 -5.31 -6.83 -26.18
N LEU A 111 -4.92 -6.49 -24.94
CA LEU A 111 -3.81 -5.58 -24.66
C LEU A 111 -2.48 -6.17 -25.14
N LEU A 112 -1.64 -5.31 -25.71
CA LEU A 112 -0.28 -5.66 -26.15
C LEU A 112 0.78 -5.02 -25.27
N PRO A 113 1.99 -5.60 -25.14
CA PRO A 113 3.09 -4.95 -24.39
C PRO A 113 3.39 -3.53 -24.87
N ALA A 114 3.31 -3.28 -26.18
CA ALA A 114 3.52 -1.96 -26.77
C ALA A 114 2.52 -0.89 -26.28
N ASP A 115 1.31 -1.30 -25.90
CA ASP A 115 0.28 -0.38 -25.35
C ASP A 115 0.68 0.14 -23.97
N ILE A 116 1.49 -0.62 -23.22
CA ILE A 116 2.00 -0.25 -21.91
C ILE A 116 3.31 0.52 -22.01
N ILE A 117 4.31 -0.06 -22.68
CA ILE A 117 5.67 0.50 -22.71
C ILE A 117 5.86 1.56 -23.80
N GLY A 118 5.07 1.49 -24.87
CA GLY A 118 5.21 2.33 -26.04
C GLY A 118 5.80 1.59 -27.23
N THR A 119 5.91 2.28 -28.34
CA THR A 119 6.33 1.69 -29.63
C THR A 119 7.17 2.65 -30.44
N GLN A 120 7.89 2.11 -31.39
CA GLN A 120 8.60 2.86 -32.40
C GLN A 120 7.66 3.08 -33.58
N ILE A 121 7.50 4.34 -34.03
CA ILE A 121 6.64 4.73 -35.15
C ILE A 121 7.51 5.27 -36.25
N TYR A 122 7.35 4.72 -37.47
CA TYR A 122 7.96 5.28 -38.66
C TYR A 122 7.15 6.48 -39.16
N SER A 123 7.82 7.59 -39.39
CA SER A 123 7.23 8.80 -39.97
C SER A 123 7.62 8.87 -41.46
N PRO A 124 6.71 8.58 -42.40
CA PRO A 124 7.02 8.64 -43.84
C PRO A 124 7.43 10.04 -44.29
N LYS A 125 6.90 11.09 -43.64
CA LYS A 125 7.18 12.49 -43.97
C LYS A 125 8.62 12.90 -43.67
N ASN A 126 9.23 12.32 -42.65
CA ASN A 126 10.58 12.67 -42.21
C ASN A 126 11.58 11.53 -42.44
N GLU A 127 11.13 10.39 -42.99
CA GLU A 127 11.90 9.15 -43.20
C GLU A 127 12.67 8.70 -41.92
N LYS A 128 12.08 8.95 -40.75
CA LYS A 128 12.71 8.65 -39.46
C LYS A 128 11.76 7.88 -38.55
N PHE A 129 12.35 7.04 -37.73
CA PHE A 129 11.65 6.43 -36.62
C PHE A 129 11.59 7.40 -35.41
N SER A 130 10.45 7.46 -34.78
CA SER A 130 10.24 8.20 -33.54
C SER A 130 9.68 7.27 -32.47
N ILE A 131 10.04 7.47 -31.23
CA ILE A 131 9.55 6.67 -30.11
C ILE A 131 8.34 7.37 -29.50
N LYS A 132 7.22 6.67 -29.50
CA LYS A 132 6.02 7.05 -28.75
C LYS A 132 6.03 6.32 -27.42
N LYS A 133 6.32 7.04 -26.34
CA LYS A 133 6.31 6.51 -24.99
C LYS A 133 4.90 6.11 -24.57
N GLY A 134 4.78 4.94 -23.94
CA GLY A 134 3.53 4.41 -23.42
C GLY A 134 3.15 5.00 -22.06
N PRO A 135 1.99 4.63 -21.53
CA PRO A 135 1.48 5.13 -20.25
C PRO A 135 2.32 4.73 -19.03
N ILE A 136 3.24 3.77 -19.14
CA ILE A 136 4.14 3.39 -18.06
C ILE A 136 5.09 4.52 -17.61
N PHE A 137 5.29 5.54 -18.48
CA PHE A 137 6.11 6.70 -18.17
C PHE A 137 5.36 7.69 -17.25
N ALA A 138 5.08 7.24 -16.05
CA ALA A 138 4.50 8.02 -14.95
C ALA A 138 5.09 7.58 -13.62
N ASN A 139 4.88 8.38 -12.56
CA ASN A 139 5.37 8.05 -11.22
C ASN A 139 4.51 6.98 -10.55
N PHE A 140 3.19 7.06 -10.73
CA PHE A 140 2.22 6.14 -10.15
C PHE A 140 1.41 5.48 -11.27
N ILE A 141 1.44 4.17 -11.29
CA ILE A 141 0.69 3.34 -12.24
C ILE A 141 -0.35 2.53 -11.46
N LEU A 142 -1.60 2.65 -11.84
CA LEU A 142 -2.63 1.69 -11.46
C LEU A 142 -2.83 0.70 -12.60
N ALA A 143 -2.34 -0.52 -12.43
CA ALA A 143 -2.59 -1.65 -13.31
C ALA A 143 -3.88 -2.36 -12.85
N ASP A 144 -5.00 -1.97 -13.43
CA ASP A 144 -6.31 -2.45 -13.01
C ASP A 144 -6.64 -3.79 -13.69
N GLU A 145 -7.03 -4.79 -12.87
CA GLU A 145 -7.36 -6.16 -13.32
C GLU A 145 -6.19 -6.84 -14.06
N ILE A 146 -4.98 -6.83 -13.46
CA ILE A 146 -3.75 -7.35 -14.08
C ILE A 146 -3.88 -8.79 -14.59
N ASN A 147 -4.73 -9.60 -13.94
CA ASN A 147 -4.99 -10.99 -14.32
C ASN A 147 -5.87 -11.15 -15.57
N ARG A 148 -6.40 -10.08 -16.17
CA ARG A 148 -7.17 -10.15 -17.43
C ARG A 148 -6.30 -10.09 -18.69
N ALA A 149 -5.06 -9.63 -18.59
CA ALA A 149 -4.19 -9.57 -19.78
C ALA A 149 -3.32 -10.82 -19.93
N PRO A 150 -2.92 -11.14 -21.17
CA PRO A 150 -2.04 -12.26 -21.46
C PRO A 150 -0.70 -12.16 -20.72
N ALA A 151 -0.06 -13.30 -20.46
CA ALA A 151 1.20 -13.39 -19.72
C ALA A 151 2.33 -12.51 -20.29
N LYS A 152 2.38 -12.26 -21.60
CA LYS A 152 3.37 -11.37 -22.22
C LYS A 152 3.23 -9.92 -21.75
N VAL A 153 1.99 -9.46 -21.57
CA VAL A 153 1.68 -8.10 -21.11
C VAL A 153 1.99 -7.95 -19.63
N GLN A 154 1.59 -8.93 -18.83
CA GLN A 154 1.95 -9.00 -17.41
C GLN A 154 3.48 -8.97 -17.23
N SER A 155 4.21 -9.78 -18.00
CA SER A 155 5.69 -9.84 -17.96
C SER A 155 6.34 -8.50 -18.28
N ALA A 156 5.83 -7.76 -19.27
CA ALA A 156 6.37 -6.44 -19.62
C ALA A 156 6.22 -5.43 -18.47
N LEU A 157 5.07 -5.41 -17.79
CA LEU A 157 4.88 -4.57 -16.60
C LEU A 157 5.81 -4.98 -15.46
N LEU A 158 5.90 -6.29 -15.18
CA LEU A 158 6.70 -6.83 -14.08
C LEU A 158 8.22 -6.66 -14.32
N GLU A 159 8.67 -6.68 -15.56
CA GLU A 159 10.05 -6.34 -15.93
C GLU A 159 10.32 -4.86 -15.66
N ALA A 160 9.45 -3.97 -16.12
CA ALA A 160 9.57 -2.55 -15.83
C ALA A 160 9.54 -2.21 -14.33
N MET A 161 8.76 -2.96 -13.53
CA MET A 161 8.75 -2.84 -12.07
C MET A 161 10.10 -3.19 -11.46
N GLN A 162 10.76 -4.23 -11.94
CA GLN A 162 12.02 -4.72 -11.42
C GLN A 162 13.20 -3.86 -11.88
N GLU A 163 13.30 -3.65 -13.18
CA GLU A 163 14.45 -2.98 -13.81
C GLU A 163 14.38 -1.45 -13.73
N ARG A 164 13.20 -0.88 -13.42
CA ARG A 164 12.96 0.57 -13.39
C ARG A 164 13.30 1.26 -14.73
N GLN A 165 13.28 0.50 -15.80
CA GLN A 165 13.50 0.94 -17.17
C GLN A 165 12.69 0.10 -18.13
N VAL A 166 12.52 0.57 -19.35
CA VAL A 166 11.91 -0.16 -20.46
C VAL A 166 12.74 0.01 -21.72
N THR A 167 12.75 -1.00 -22.61
CA THR A 167 13.45 -0.96 -23.89
C THR A 167 12.44 -0.87 -25.02
N ILE A 168 12.60 0.14 -25.88
CA ILE A 168 11.72 0.39 -27.04
C ILE A 168 12.61 0.60 -28.26
N GLY A 169 12.43 -0.24 -29.31
CA GLY A 169 13.22 -0.10 -30.56
C GLY A 169 14.73 -0.26 -30.36
N GLY A 170 15.16 -0.99 -29.34
CA GLY A 170 16.58 -1.19 -29.01
C GLY A 170 17.16 -0.12 -28.06
N GLU A 171 16.43 0.92 -27.74
CA GLU A 171 16.85 1.97 -26.79
C GLU A 171 16.21 1.75 -25.40
N SER A 172 17.02 1.87 -24.34
CA SER A 172 16.55 1.74 -22.96
C SER A 172 16.23 3.11 -22.35
N PHE A 173 15.05 3.21 -21.73
CA PHE A 173 14.54 4.42 -21.11
C PHE A 173 14.33 4.19 -19.61
N ILE A 174 15.00 4.95 -18.78
CA ILE A 174 14.83 4.93 -17.32
C ILE A 174 13.48 5.57 -16.97
N LEU A 175 12.76 4.94 -16.05
CA LEU A 175 11.48 5.46 -15.55
C LEU A 175 11.71 6.52 -14.45
N ASP A 176 10.83 7.54 -14.44
CA ASP A 176 10.92 8.65 -13.48
C ASP A 176 10.75 8.16 -12.04
N LYS A 177 11.56 8.71 -11.12
CA LYS A 177 11.47 8.40 -9.68
C LYS A 177 10.64 9.45 -8.95
N PRO A 178 9.83 9.07 -7.94
CA PRO A 178 9.52 7.70 -7.54
C PRO A 178 8.69 6.97 -8.59
N PHE A 179 8.85 5.66 -8.72
CA PHE A 179 8.04 4.81 -9.57
C PHE A 179 7.35 3.74 -8.72
N LEU A 180 6.03 3.74 -8.70
CA LEU A 180 5.20 2.81 -7.94
C LEU A 180 4.11 2.22 -8.82
N VAL A 181 4.05 0.91 -8.89
CA VAL A 181 2.94 0.18 -9.51
C VAL A 181 2.04 -0.38 -8.42
N MET A 182 0.76 -0.10 -8.58
CA MET A 182 -0.33 -0.66 -7.79
C MET A 182 -1.17 -1.50 -8.73
N ALA A 183 -1.07 -2.82 -8.61
CA ALA A 183 -1.87 -3.73 -9.42
C ALA A 183 -3.12 -4.13 -8.65
N THR A 184 -4.25 -4.30 -9.35
CA THR A 184 -5.45 -4.89 -8.77
C THR A 184 -5.71 -6.27 -9.37
N GLN A 185 -6.23 -7.16 -8.56
CA GLN A 185 -6.68 -8.48 -8.97
C GLN A 185 -8.07 -8.74 -8.40
N ASN A 186 -8.95 -9.29 -9.23
CA ASN A 186 -10.26 -9.73 -8.79
C ASN A 186 -10.24 -11.25 -8.60
N PRO A 187 -10.39 -11.77 -7.37
CA PRO A 187 -10.35 -13.22 -7.12
C PRO A 187 -11.61 -13.96 -7.57
N VAL A 188 -12.73 -13.24 -7.76
CA VAL A 188 -14.02 -13.86 -8.06
C VAL A 188 -14.18 -14.19 -9.56
N GLU A 189 -13.53 -13.43 -10.43
CA GLU A 189 -13.61 -13.65 -11.87
C GLU A 189 -12.59 -14.72 -12.29
N GLN A 190 -13.07 -15.91 -12.66
CA GLN A 190 -12.24 -17.01 -13.16
C GLN A 190 -12.25 -17.11 -14.69
N GLU A 191 -13.34 -16.75 -15.36
CA GLU A 191 -13.43 -16.80 -16.83
C GLU A 191 -12.63 -15.67 -17.48
N GLY A 192 -11.82 -16.02 -18.47
CA GLY A 192 -11.00 -15.06 -19.22
C GLY A 192 -9.85 -14.44 -18.42
N THR A 193 -9.41 -15.08 -17.33
CA THR A 193 -8.28 -14.62 -16.52
C THR A 193 -7.03 -15.47 -16.74
N TYR A 194 -5.88 -14.82 -16.62
CA TYR A 194 -4.55 -15.42 -16.65
C TYR A 194 -3.91 -15.21 -15.27
N PRO A 195 -3.92 -16.23 -14.40
CA PRO A 195 -3.33 -16.08 -13.07
C PRO A 195 -1.85 -15.72 -13.17
N LEU A 196 -1.41 -14.83 -12.30
CA LEU A 196 0.01 -14.50 -12.19
C LEU A 196 0.76 -15.70 -11.60
N PRO A 197 1.84 -16.18 -12.25
CA PRO A 197 2.72 -17.19 -11.64
C PRO A 197 3.31 -16.68 -10.32
N GLU A 198 3.54 -17.56 -9.37
CA GLU A 198 4.06 -17.26 -8.03
C GLU A 198 5.35 -16.43 -8.05
N ALA A 199 6.30 -16.78 -8.92
CA ALA A 199 7.53 -16.02 -9.10
C ALA A 199 7.31 -14.57 -9.57
N GLN A 200 6.17 -14.29 -10.19
CA GLN A 200 5.77 -12.96 -10.61
C GLN A 200 5.07 -12.20 -9.49
N VAL A 201 4.23 -12.87 -8.72
CA VAL A 201 3.56 -12.29 -7.55
C VAL A 201 4.57 -11.92 -6.46
N ASP A 202 5.65 -12.69 -6.28
CA ASP A 202 6.76 -12.40 -5.34
C ASP A 202 7.47 -11.05 -5.60
N ARG A 203 7.30 -10.45 -6.79
CA ARG A 203 7.84 -9.11 -7.12
C ARG A 203 7.08 -7.98 -6.44
N PHE A 204 5.83 -8.20 -6.03
CA PHE A 204 5.09 -7.23 -5.24
C PHE A 204 5.57 -7.29 -3.79
N MET A 205 5.82 -6.12 -3.20
CA MET A 205 6.25 -6.02 -1.81
C MET A 205 5.16 -6.46 -0.85
N LEU A 206 3.96 -5.95 -1.06
CA LEU A 206 2.77 -6.21 -0.27
C LEU A 206 1.65 -6.76 -1.15
N LYS A 207 0.92 -7.74 -0.65
CA LYS A 207 -0.40 -8.14 -1.15
C LYS A 207 -1.44 -7.79 -0.09
N VAL A 208 -2.32 -6.83 -0.39
CA VAL A 208 -3.34 -6.35 0.53
C VAL A 208 -4.70 -6.84 0.09
N ILE A 209 -5.40 -7.50 0.99
CA ILE A 209 -6.80 -7.92 0.79
C ILE A 209 -7.70 -6.76 1.18
N ILE A 210 -8.65 -6.44 0.33
CA ILE A 210 -9.64 -5.38 0.54
C ILE A 210 -11.01 -6.02 0.64
N ASP A 211 -11.55 -6.02 1.84
CA ASP A 211 -12.88 -6.53 2.12
C ASP A 211 -13.98 -5.50 1.84
N TYR A 212 -15.22 -5.96 1.88
CA TYR A 212 -16.40 -5.08 1.78
C TYR A 212 -16.40 -4.06 2.93
N PRO A 213 -16.89 -2.84 2.67
CA PRO A 213 -17.07 -1.85 3.72
C PRO A 213 -18.11 -2.34 4.74
N LYS A 214 -17.95 -1.90 5.99
CA LYS A 214 -18.98 -2.12 7.00
C LYS A 214 -20.25 -1.33 6.68
N LYS A 215 -21.39 -1.77 7.21
CA LYS A 215 -22.71 -1.17 6.93
C LYS A 215 -22.74 0.36 7.13
N GLU A 216 -22.08 0.85 8.17
CA GLU A 216 -21.99 2.29 8.49
C GLU A 216 -21.14 3.04 7.45
N GLU A 217 -20.07 2.41 6.97
CA GLU A 217 -19.20 2.98 5.94
C GLU A 217 -19.88 3.00 4.57
N GLU A 218 -20.60 1.95 4.22
CA GLU A 218 -21.39 1.88 2.99
C GLU A 218 -22.46 2.97 2.93
N LYS A 219 -23.10 3.26 4.07
CA LYS A 219 -24.04 4.38 4.21
C LYS A 219 -23.38 5.74 3.94
N ILE A 220 -22.13 5.93 4.40
CA ILE A 220 -21.37 7.15 4.14
C ILE A 220 -20.98 7.24 2.67
N ILE A 221 -20.53 6.12 2.08
CA ILE A 221 -20.19 6.03 0.65
C ILE A 221 -21.40 6.40 -0.20
N MET A 222 -22.56 5.82 0.07
CA MET A 222 -23.81 6.12 -0.62
C MET A 222 -24.16 7.62 -0.54
N ARG A 223 -24.12 8.20 0.67
CA ARG A 223 -24.41 9.64 0.88
C ARG A 223 -23.47 10.55 0.11
N ASN A 224 -22.17 10.27 0.14
CA ASN A 224 -21.14 11.07 -0.55
C ASN A 224 -21.34 11.01 -2.08
N ASN A 225 -21.70 9.85 -2.62
CA ASN A 225 -21.97 9.68 -4.04
C ASN A 225 -23.25 10.42 -4.49
N LEU A 226 -24.31 10.35 -3.71
CA LEU A 226 -25.55 11.05 -4.00
C LEU A 226 -25.39 12.58 -3.91
N ALA A 227 -24.61 13.06 -2.97
CA ALA A 227 -24.37 14.51 -2.80
C ALA A 227 -23.44 15.10 -3.87
N LYS A 228 -22.78 14.28 -4.72
CA LYS A 228 -21.74 14.66 -5.72
C LYS A 228 -20.64 15.58 -5.16
N THR A 229 -20.45 15.59 -3.84
CA THR A 229 -19.47 16.42 -3.14
C THR A 229 -18.26 15.56 -2.73
N PHE A 230 -17.34 15.40 -3.67
CA PHE A 230 -16.03 14.82 -3.33
C PHE A 230 -15.06 15.97 -3.07
N PRO A 231 -14.41 16.02 -1.89
CA PRO A 231 -13.38 16.99 -1.65
C PRO A 231 -12.23 16.79 -2.65
N ALA A 232 -11.82 17.88 -3.29
CA ALA A 232 -10.66 17.85 -4.18
C ALA A 232 -9.38 17.65 -3.36
N ALA A 233 -8.54 16.70 -3.77
CA ALA A 233 -7.21 16.57 -3.19
C ALA A 233 -6.30 17.65 -3.76
N ASN A 234 -5.59 18.38 -2.88
CA ASN A 234 -4.58 19.33 -3.25
C ASN A 234 -3.19 18.72 -3.14
N ALA A 235 -2.30 19.08 -4.05
CA ALA A 235 -0.90 18.69 -3.98
C ALA A 235 -0.22 19.35 -2.78
N ILE A 236 0.33 18.53 -1.88
CA ILE A 236 0.98 18.98 -0.64
C ILE A 236 2.47 18.67 -0.68
N LEU A 237 2.86 17.59 -1.35
CA LEU A 237 4.24 17.11 -1.46
C LEU A 237 4.65 17.01 -2.92
N LYS A 238 5.94 17.05 -3.17
CA LYS A 238 6.54 16.85 -4.50
C LYS A 238 7.21 15.47 -4.57
N PRO A 239 7.42 14.89 -5.76
CA PRO A 239 8.14 13.63 -5.92
C PRO A 239 9.50 13.57 -5.22
N LYS A 240 10.23 14.70 -5.17
CA LYS A 240 11.51 14.83 -4.46
C LYS A 240 11.39 14.66 -2.93
N ASP A 241 10.25 15.04 -2.35
CA ASP A 241 10.03 14.91 -0.91
C ASP A 241 9.87 13.43 -0.53
N ILE A 242 9.27 12.63 -1.43
CA ILE A 242 9.20 11.16 -1.27
C ILE A 242 10.61 10.55 -1.29
N LEU A 243 11.45 10.98 -2.22
CA LEU A 243 12.82 10.46 -2.32
C LEU A 243 13.62 10.79 -1.06
N ARG A 244 13.51 12.02 -0.54
CA ARG A 244 14.12 12.41 0.74
C ARG A 244 13.60 11.59 1.91
N ALA A 245 12.28 11.34 1.96
CA ALA A 245 11.68 10.51 3.01
C ALA A 245 12.18 9.06 2.93
N ARG A 246 12.39 8.49 1.72
CA ARG A 246 13.01 7.17 1.55
C ARG A 246 14.42 7.08 2.15
N ASP A 247 15.21 8.14 2.00
CA ASP A 247 16.56 8.15 2.57
C ASP A 247 16.50 8.18 4.10
N LEU A 248 15.60 8.96 4.69
CA LEU A 248 15.36 8.95 6.15
C LEU A 248 14.84 7.60 6.65
N VAL A 249 13.98 6.90 5.88
CA VAL A 249 13.49 5.57 6.25
C VAL A 249 14.62 4.54 6.33
N LYS A 250 15.67 4.65 5.49
CA LYS A 250 16.83 3.75 5.56
C LYS A 250 17.61 3.91 6.87
N GLU A 251 17.60 5.12 7.44
CA GLU A 251 18.30 5.46 8.70
C GLU A 251 17.57 4.95 9.94
N ILE A 252 16.29 4.51 9.81
CA ILE A 252 15.53 3.92 10.93
C ILE A 252 16.30 2.71 11.46
N TYR A 253 16.58 2.74 12.77
CA TYR A 253 17.31 1.67 13.45
C TYR A 253 16.50 0.37 13.51
N MET A 254 17.15 -0.74 13.26
CA MET A 254 16.63 -2.09 13.47
C MET A 254 17.64 -2.86 14.29
N ASP A 255 17.23 -3.38 15.43
CA ASP A 255 18.06 -4.18 16.30
C ASP A 255 18.30 -5.57 15.68
N GLU A 256 19.47 -6.15 15.92
CA GLU A 256 19.84 -7.48 15.41
C GLU A 256 18.84 -8.56 15.84
N LYS A 257 18.23 -8.44 17.02
CA LYS A 257 17.18 -9.35 17.48
C LYS A 257 15.91 -9.26 16.64
N ILE A 258 15.56 -8.05 16.16
CA ILE A 258 14.43 -7.87 15.23
C ILE A 258 14.77 -8.44 13.86
N GLU A 259 15.99 -8.27 13.39
CA GLU A 259 16.47 -8.89 12.14
C GLU A 259 16.36 -10.42 12.24
N GLN A 260 16.85 -10.99 13.36
CA GLN A 260 16.76 -12.43 13.60
C GLN A 260 15.31 -12.90 13.66
N TYR A 261 14.42 -12.17 14.35
CA TYR A 261 12.98 -12.48 14.42
C TYR A 261 12.34 -12.52 13.04
N ILE A 262 12.66 -11.56 12.16
CA ILE A 262 12.20 -11.56 10.76
C ILE A 262 12.70 -12.79 10.01
N ILE A 263 13.97 -13.14 10.19
CA ILE A 263 14.58 -14.33 9.56
C ILE A 263 13.89 -15.61 10.06
N ASP A 264 13.67 -15.74 11.37
CA ASP A 264 13.05 -16.92 11.97
C ASP A 264 11.61 -17.10 11.46
N ILE A 265 10.82 -16.05 11.36
CA ILE A 265 9.49 -16.11 10.75
C ILE A 265 9.56 -16.63 9.31
N VAL A 266 10.48 -16.10 8.50
CA VAL A 266 10.61 -16.51 7.10
C VAL A 266 11.14 -17.94 6.99
N PHE A 267 12.07 -18.35 7.83
CA PHE A 267 12.59 -19.71 7.88
C PHE A 267 11.53 -20.71 8.35
N ALA A 268 10.68 -20.36 9.30
CA ALA A 268 9.57 -21.19 9.74
C ALA A 268 8.57 -21.50 8.60
N THR A 269 8.50 -20.65 7.55
CA THR A 269 7.71 -21.01 6.35
C THR A 269 8.35 -22.08 5.48
N ARG A 270 9.68 -22.31 5.60
CA ARG A 270 10.44 -23.31 4.80
C ARG A 270 10.72 -24.58 5.57
N TYR A 271 10.99 -24.45 6.85
CA TYR A 271 11.40 -25.53 7.75
C TYR A 271 10.56 -25.49 9.04
N PRO A 272 9.22 -25.65 8.93
CA PRO A 272 8.33 -25.49 10.08
C PRO A 272 8.66 -26.45 11.23
N GLU A 273 9.20 -27.63 10.95
CA GLU A 273 9.62 -28.62 11.94
C GLU A 273 10.73 -28.12 12.85
N GLU A 274 11.64 -27.25 12.40
CA GLU A 274 12.72 -26.67 13.20
C GLU A 274 12.19 -25.68 14.25
N TYR A 275 10.98 -25.17 14.04
CA TYR A 275 10.28 -24.24 14.93
C TYR A 275 9.12 -24.88 15.72
N GLY A 276 9.06 -26.23 15.76
CA GLY A 276 8.01 -26.96 16.48
C GLY A 276 6.65 -26.98 15.78
N LEU A 277 6.57 -26.52 14.55
CA LEU A 277 5.34 -26.41 13.73
C LEU A 277 5.15 -27.66 12.85
N ASN A 278 5.31 -28.86 13.42
CA ASN A 278 5.28 -30.13 12.68
C ASN A 278 4.01 -30.33 11.83
N LYS A 279 2.88 -29.77 12.26
CA LYS A 279 1.61 -29.85 11.52
C LYS A 279 1.68 -29.13 10.18
N LEU A 280 2.42 -28.02 10.10
CA LEU A 280 2.52 -27.21 8.89
C LEU A 280 3.40 -27.83 7.81
N LYS A 281 4.22 -28.84 8.14
CA LYS A 281 5.13 -29.50 7.19
C LYS A 281 4.43 -30.02 5.94
N ASN A 282 3.27 -30.63 6.10
CA ASN A 282 2.49 -31.21 5.00
C ASN A 282 1.50 -30.19 4.40
N MET A 283 1.37 -29.00 5.00
CA MET A 283 0.42 -27.97 4.57
C MET A 283 1.06 -26.90 3.69
N ILE A 284 2.40 -26.78 3.72
CA ILE A 284 3.15 -25.81 2.93
C ILE A 284 3.79 -26.52 1.74
N SER A 285 3.43 -26.13 0.52
CA SER A 285 4.03 -26.63 -0.72
C SER A 285 5.38 -25.96 -1.02
N PHE A 286 5.49 -24.68 -0.74
CA PHE A 286 6.74 -23.90 -0.77
C PHE A 286 6.67 -22.73 0.21
N GLY A 287 7.82 -22.39 0.81
CA GLY A 287 7.96 -21.29 1.74
C GLY A 287 8.45 -20.00 1.06
N ALA A 288 8.45 -18.92 1.81
CA ALA A 288 8.78 -17.59 1.32
C ALA A 288 10.26 -17.45 0.88
N SER A 289 10.50 -16.72 -0.19
CA SER A 289 11.84 -16.42 -0.73
C SER A 289 12.62 -15.42 0.16
N PRO A 290 13.95 -15.23 -0.03
CA PRO A 290 14.71 -14.18 0.65
C PRO A 290 14.17 -12.77 0.43
N ARG A 291 13.42 -12.54 -0.66
CA ARG A 291 12.71 -11.27 -0.88
C ARG A 291 11.72 -10.95 0.25
N ALA A 292 11.14 -11.97 0.88
CA ALA A 292 10.24 -11.79 2.00
C ALA A 292 10.94 -11.10 3.18
N SER A 293 12.12 -11.57 3.58
CA SER A 293 12.91 -10.97 4.67
C SER A 293 13.28 -9.52 4.35
N ILE A 294 13.77 -9.27 3.13
CA ILE A 294 14.14 -7.92 2.66
C ILE A 294 12.92 -6.98 2.67
N ASN A 295 11.80 -7.44 2.12
CA ASN A 295 10.59 -6.65 2.01
C ASN A 295 9.97 -6.38 3.39
N LEU A 296 9.97 -7.36 4.29
CA LEU A 296 9.43 -7.21 5.63
C LEU A 296 10.27 -6.22 6.44
N ALA A 297 11.60 -6.33 6.40
CA ALA A 297 12.50 -5.38 7.05
C ALA A 297 12.31 -3.95 6.52
N ALA A 298 12.25 -3.77 5.20
CA ALA A 298 12.03 -2.45 4.59
C ALA A 298 10.64 -1.88 4.93
N ALA A 299 9.60 -2.71 4.93
CA ALA A 299 8.24 -2.31 5.29
C ALA A 299 8.15 -1.90 6.77
N CYS A 300 8.79 -2.64 7.68
CA CYS A 300 8.84 -2.32 9.11
C CYS A 300 9.53 -0.97 9.38
N LYS A 301 10.64 -0.67 8.69
CA LYS A 301 11.29 0.65 8.79
C LYS A 301 10.36 1.77 8.32
N ALA A 302 9.67 1.59 7.18
CA ALA A 302 8.71 2.57 6.68
C ALA A 302 7.51 2.73 7.64
N TYR A 303 7.03 1.65 8.24
CA TYR A 303 5.95 1.68 9.21
C TYR A 303 6.34 2.42 10.49
N ALA A 304 7.53 2.12 11.05
CA ALA A 304 8.07 2.85 12.20
C ALA A 304 8.20 4.35 11.90
N PHE A 305 8.66 4.72 10.70
CA PHE A 305 8.73 6.13 10.25
C PHE A 305 7.34 6.80 10.25
N ILE A 306 6.31 6.14 9.69
CA ILE A 306 4.93 6.65 9.69
C ILE A 306 4.42 6.82 11.12
N LYS A 307 4.77 5.89 12.02
CA LYS A 307 4.45 5.95 13.47
C LYS A 307 5.35 6.94 14.24
N ARG A 308 6.24 7.67 13.55
CA ARG A 308 7.18 8.68 14.10
C ARG A 308 8.14 8.11 15.13
N ARG A 309 8.60 6.89 14.92
CA ARG A 309 9.62 6.23 15.70
C ARG A 309 10.91 6.14 14.88
N GLY A 310 12.06 6.29 15.56
CA GLY A 310 13.38 6.13 14.96
C GLY A 310 13.90 4.69 14.98
N TYR A 311 13.08 3.73 15.41
CA TYR A 311 13.44 2.31 15.55
C TYR A 311 12.24 1.41 15.31
N VAL A 312 12.52 0.16 14.89
CA VAL A 312 11.54 -0.91 14.67
C VAL A 312 11.31 -1.70 15.96
N ILE A 313 10.07 -2.14 16.16
CA ILE A 313 9.65 -3.01 17.28
C ILE A 313 9.00 -4.30 16.75
N PRO A 314 8.91 -5.39 17.55
CA PRO A 314 8.31 -6.65 17.10
C PRO A 314 6.88 -6.51 16.60
N GLU A 315 6.10 -5.60 17.16
CA GLU A 315 4.72 -5.34 16.76
C GLU A 315 4.62 -4.82 15.32
N ASP A 316 5.64 -4.11 14.83
CA ASP A 316 5.69 -3.66 13.44
C ASP A 316 5.82 -4.85 12.48
N VAL A 317 6.64 -5.83 12.86
CA VAL A 317 6.83 -7.08 12.11
C VAL A 317 5.50 -7.83 12.04
N ARG A 318 4.85 -8.03 13.19
CA ARG A 318 3.55 -8.71 13.27
C ARG A 318 2.45 -8.01 12.46
N ALA A 319 2.41 -6.69 12.50
CA ALA A 319 1.41 -5.89 11.77
C ALA A 319 1.52 -6.00 10.24
N LEU A 320 2.70 -6.30 9.72
CA LEU A 320 2.95 -6.32 8.27
C LEU A 320 3.17 -7.73 7.71
N CYS A 321 3.35 -8.72 8.58
CA CYS A 321 3.73 -10.06 8.22
C CYS A 321 2.76 -10.69 7.21
N HIS A 322 1.44 -10.59 7.47
CA HIS A 322 0.42 -11.11 6.57
C HIS A 322 0.50 -10.49 5.18
N ASP A 323 0.62 -9.16 5.08
CA ASP A 323 0.67 -8.48 3.79
C ASP A 323 1.93 -8.79 2.98
N VAL A 324 3.03 -9.12 3.66
CA VAL A 324 4.29 -9.48 3.01
C VAL A 324 4.33 -10.96 2.65
N LEU A 325 3.76 -11.87 3.46
CA LEU A 325 3.95 -13.31 3.32
C LEU A 325 2.82 -14.04 2.59
N ARG A 326 1.55 -13.54 2.64
CA ARG A 326 0.37 -14.28 2.14
C ARG A 326 0.48 -14.74 0.69
N HIS A 327 1.25 -14.04 -0.14
CA HIS A 327 1.46 -14.37 -1.55
C HIS A 327 2.80 -15.05 -1.82
N ARG A 328 3.49 -15.47 -0.76
CA ARG A 328 4.82 -16.09 -0.80
C ARG A 328 4.85 -17.49 -0.18
N ILE A 329 3.72 -17.90 0.36
CA ILE A 329 3.54 -19.23 0.94
C ILE A 329 2.53 -19.97 0.08
N GLY A 330 2.95 -21.05 -0.54
CA GLY A 330 2.06 -21.96 -1.25
C GLY A 330 1.47 -22.97 -0.30
N VAL A 331 0.17 -23.21 -0.41
CA VAL A 331 -0.53 -24.26 0.33
C VAL A 331 -0.60 -25.53 -0.49
N THR A 332 -0.69 -26.69 0.16
CA THR A 332 -0.90 -27.98 -0.50
C THR A 332 -2.39 -28.23 -0.72
N TYR A 333 -2.73 -29.15 -1.64
CA TYR A 333 -4.12 -29.58 -1.82
C TYR A 333 -4.72 -30.19 -0.54
N GLU A 334 -3.89 -30.82 0.30
CA GLU A 334 -4.30 -31.35 1.60
C GLU A 334 -4.74 -30.23 2.55
N ALA A 335 -3.96 -29.13 2.61
CA ALA A 335 -4.32 -27.95 3.39
C ALA A 335 -5.61 -27.28 2.87
N GLU A 336 -5.76 -27.15 1.54
CA GLU A 336 -6.98 -26.63 0.94
C GLU A 336 -8.22 -27.48 1.27
N ALA A 337 -8.08 -28.81 1.26
CA ALA A 337 -9.15 -29.73 1.63
C ALA A 337 -9.57 -29.60 3.11
N GLU A 338 -8.63 -29.19 3.98
CA GLU A 338 -8.88 -28.91 5.39
C GLU A 338 -9.31 -27.44 5.62
N ASN A 339 -9.50 -26.64 4.56
CA ASN A 339 -9.78 -25.21 4.57
C ASN A 339 -8.69 -24.36 5.26
N ILE A 340 -7.45 -24.84 5.30
CA ILE A 340 -6.31 -24.11 5.82
C ILE A 340 -5.73 -23.26 4.71
N ASN A 341 -5.62 -21.97 4.96
CA ASN A 341 -5.11 -20.97 4.02
C ASN A 341 -3.79 -20.36 4.51
N SER A 342 -3.15 -19.55 3.66
CA SER A 342 -1.88 -18.91 4.01
C SER A 342 -1.97 -17.96 5.21
N GLU A 343 -3.15 -17.36 5.49
CA GLU A 343 -3.36 -16.47 6.64
C GLU A 343 -3.27 -17.25 7.97
N GLU A 344 -3.87 -18.45 8.01
CA GLU A 344 -3.83 -19.32 9.19
C GLU A 344 -2.40 -19.82 9.43
N ILE A 345 -1.70 -20.24 8.37
CA ILE A 345 -0.30 -20.66 8.46
C ILE A 345 0.58 -19.52 9.01
N ILE A 346 0.43 -18.29 8.51
CA ILE A 346 1.17 -17.13 9.01
C ILE A 346 0.83 -16.86 10.48
N SER A 347 -0.44 -16.97 10.85
CA SER A 347 -0.88 -16.77 12.22
C SER A 347 -0.26 -17.79 13.18
N ASP A 348 -0.20 -19.07 12.80
CA ASP A 348 0.43 -20.14 13.60
C ASP A 348 1.93 -19.89 13.76
N ILE A 349 2.63 -19.46 12.70
CA ILE A 349 4.04 -19.10 12.75
C ILE A 349 4.25 -17.92 13.73
N LEU A 350 3.46 -16.85 13.61
CA LEU A 350 3.56 -15.68 14.47
C LEU A 350 3.25 -15.96 15.95
N ASN A 351 2.46 -16.98 16.23
CA ASN A 351 2.13 -17.38 17.59
C ASN A 351 3.16 -18.34 18.20
N THR A 352 4.02 -18.95 17.37
CA THR A 352 4.98 -19.96 17.82
C THR A 352 6.42 -19.42 17.86
N VAL A 353 6.81 -18.59 16.87
CA VAL A 353 8.15 -17.99 16.83
C VAL A 353 8.31 -17.01 18.01
N GLU A 354 9.41 -17.16 18.75
CA GLU A 354 9.71 -16.38 19.95
C GLU A 354 9.88 -14.89 19.60
N ILE A 355 9.23 -14.04 20.38
CA ILE A 355 9.31 -12.57 20.24
C ILE A 355 10.53 -12.08 21.05
N PRO A 356 11.43 -11.29 20.45
CA PRO A 356 12.64 -10.82 21.11
C PRO A 356 12.39 -9.78 22.22
#